data_a29f0063d60ae820d383c6b7e4d3aff2
#
_entry.id   a29f0063d60ae820d383c6b7e4d3aff2
#
_cell.length_a   1.000
_cell.length_b   1.000
_cell.length_c   1.000
_cell.angle_alpha   90.00
_cell.angle_beta   90.00
_cell.angle_gamma   90.00
#
_symmetry.space_group_name_H-M   'P 1'
#
loop_
_entity.id
_entity.type
_entity.pdbx_description
1 polymer ?
#
loop_
_entity_poly.entity_id
_entity_poly.type
_entity_poly.pdbx_seq_one_letter_code
_entity_poly.pdbx_strand_id
1 'polypeptide(L)'
;GALFSALTVMENVQVPMREYLDLPKKLMDELAMLKIELVGLPPDAGRKFPSELSGGMTKRAALARALALDPDIVFLDEPTSGLDPISAAEFDELVVKLRDTMDLTVYMVTHDLDSLFTACDRIAVLGNKKILVEGTIDDMMKSEEPWVKSYFRGKRARQLDLAARA
;
A
#
# COMPACT_ATOMS: atom_id res chain seq x y z
N GLY A 1 -9.43 1.78 -1.79
CA GLY A 1 -8.78 2.83 -2.54
C GLY A 1 -9.48 3.30 -3.82
N ALA A 2 -10.85 3.32 -3.84
CA ALA A 2 -11.56 3.80 -5.03
C ALA A 2 -11.32 5.30 -5.25
N LEU A 3 -10.89 5.66 -6.46
CA LEU A 3 -10.81 7.06 -6.90
C LEU A 3 -12.18 7.57 -7.33
N PHE A 4 -12.39 8.89 -7.24
CA PHE A 4 -13.56 9.53 -7.83
C PHE A 4 -13.43 9.50 -9.35
N SER A 5 -14.31 8.77 -10.02
CA SER A 5 -14.23 8.51 -11.48
C SER A 5 -14.41 9.76 -12.35
N ALA A 6 -15.11 10.77 -11.84
CA ALA A 6 -15.35 12.04 -12.51
C ALA A 6 -14.23 13.08 -12.33
N LEU A 7 -13.19 12.76 -11.54
CA LEU A 7 -12.05 13.63 -11.27
C LEU A 7 -10.78 13.05 -11.89
N THR A 8 -9.89 13.91 -12.37
CA THR A 8 -8.53 13.51 -12.77
C THR A 8 -7.74 12.99 -11.58
N VAL A 9 -6.58 12.37 -11.81
CA VAL A 9 -5.66 11.93 -10.74
C VAL A 9 -5.26 13.11 -9.85
N MET A 10 -4.87 14.24 -10.45
CA MET A 10 -4.51 15.46 -9.71
C MET A 10 -5.67 15.94 -8.84
N GLU A 11 -6.86 16.02 -9.39
CA GLU A 11 -8.05 16.45 -8.64
C GLU A 11 -8.40 15.47 -7.52
N ASN A 12 -8.21 14.16 -7.72
CA ASN A 12 -8.37 13.14 -6.68
C ASN A 12 -7.40 13.39 -5.52
N VAL A 13 -6.12 13.66 -5.80
CA VAL A 13 -5.09 13.95 -4.78
C VAL A 13 -5.43 15.26 -4.05
N GLN A 14 -6.02 16.24 -4.74
CA GLN A 14 -6.41 17.51 -4.16
C GLN A 14 -7.66 17.46 -3.28
N VAL A 15 -8.50 16.42 -3.38
CA VAL A 15 -9.74 16.33 -2.57
C VAL A 15 -9.49 16.58 -1.08
N PRO A 16 -8.59 15.82 -0.40
CA PRO A 16 -8.34 16.08 1.01
C PRO A 16 -7.68 17.45 1.25
N MET A 17 -6.85 17.94 0.34
CA MET A 17 -6.26 19.28 0.47
C MET A 17 -7.32 20.39 0.46
N ARG A 18 -8.32 20.30 -0.43
CA ARG A 18 -9.44 21.27 -0.51
C ARG A 18 -10.32 21.23 0.71
N GLU A 19 -10.48 20.06 1.33
CA GLU A 19 -11.36 19.88 2.49
C GLU A 19 -10.73 20.40 3.78
N TYR A 20 -9.41 20.22 3.95
CA TYR A 20 -8.74 20.46 5.22
C TYR A 20 -7.72 21.60 5.21
N LEU A 21 -7.32 22.09 4.03
CA LEU A 21 -6.29 23.11 3.90
C LEU A 21 -6.83 24.35 3.13
N ASP A 22 -6.51 25.54 3.62
CA ASP A 22 -6.78 26.79 2.92
C ASP A 22 -5.55 27.19 2.10
N LEU A 23 -5.39 26.60 0.91
CA LEU A 23 -4.24 26.80 0.04
C LEU A 23 -4.62 27.51 -1.27
N PRO A 24 -3.77 28.42 -1.76
CA PRO A 24 -3.90 28.94 -3.12
C PRO A 24 -3.85 27.81 -4.14
N LYS A 25 -4.67 27.91 -5.19
CA LYS A 25 -4.78 26.88 -6.23
C LYS A 25 -3.43 26.43 -6.79
N LYS A 26 -2.54 27.37 -7.09
CA LYS A 26 -1.21 27.09 -7.64
C LYS A 26 -0.39 26.21 -6.71
N LEU A 27 -0.36 26.51 -5.41
CA LEU A 27 0.37 25.72 -4.42
C LEU A 27 -0.24 24.31 -4.29
N MET A 28 -1.56 24.21 -4.31
CA MET A 28 -2.25 22.90 -4.27
C MET A 28 -1.93 22.06 -5.51
N ASP A 29 -1.85 22.66 -6.71
CA ASP A 29 -1.45 21.98 -7.93
C ASP A 29 0.00 21.47 -7.84
N GLU A 30 0.92 22.26 -7.30
CA GLU A 30 2.33 21.86 -7.09
C GLU A 30 2.47 20.73 -6.07
N LEU A 31 1.77 20.82 -4.93
CA LEU A 31 1.80 19.78 -3.89
C LEU A 31 1.17 18.48 -4.39
N ALA A 32 0.06 18.53 -5.12
CA ALA A 32 -0.56 17.36 -5.69
C ALA A 32 0.36 16.67 -6.72
N MET A 33 1.07 17.45 -7.54
CA MET A 33 2.05 16.89 -8.48
C MET A 33 3.19 16.20 -7.75
N LEU A 34 3.73 16.80 -6.69
CA LEU A 34 4.73 16.19 -5.81
C LEU A 34 4.27 14.82 -5.29
N LYS A 35 3.01 14.69 -4.84
CA LYS A 35 2.47 13.42 -4.35
C LYS A 35 2.31 12.37 -5.46
N ILE A 36 1.96 12.81 -6.67
CA ILE A 36 1.87 11.94 -7.86
C ILE A 36 3.25 11.38 -8.22
N GLU A 37 4.28 12.22 -8.25
CA GLU A 37 5.66 11.81 -8.54
C GLU A 37 6.24 10.94 -7.41
N LEU A 38 5.92 11.25 -6.15
CA LEU A 38 6.37 10.51 -4.97
C LEU A 38 5.97 9.03 -5.01
N VAL A 39 4.78 8.72 -5.56
CA VAL A 39 4.32 7.34 -5.73
C VAL A 39 4.78 6.71 -7.06
N GLY A 40 5.70 7.36 -7.78
CA GLY A 40 6.29 6.85 -9.02
C GLY A 40 5.35 6.91 -10.23
N LEU A 41 4.34 7.77 -10.22
CA LEU A 41 3.53 8.05 -11.40
C LEU A 41 4.21 9.12 -12.25
N PRO A 42 4.14 9.01 -13.60
CA PRO A 42 4.66 10.04 -14.48
C PRO A 42 3.82 11.32 -14.38
N PRO A 43 4.40 12.52 -14.63
CA PRO A 43 3.69 13.81 -14.48
C PRO A 43 2.41 13.93 -15.32
N ASP A 44 2.38 13.30 -16.51
CA ASP A 44 1.19 13.31 -17.38
C ASP A 44 0.01 12.53 -16.78
N ALA A 45 0.27 11.59 -15.84
CA ALA A 45 -0.78 10.85 -15.14
C ALA A 45 -1.71 11.80 -14.35
N GLY A 46 -1.21 12.93 -13.88
CA GLY A 46 -2.02 13.91 -13.16
C GLY A 46 -3.25 14.42 -13.93
N ARG A 47 -3.19 14.41 -15.25
CA ARG A 47 -4.28 14.86 -16.13
C ARG A 47 -5.24 13.76 -16.55
N LYS A 48 -4.92 12.48 -16.31
CA LYS A 48 -5.73 11.32 -16.67
C LYS A 48 -6.87 11.11 -15.69
N PHE A 49 -7.95 10.55 -16.20
CA PHE A 49 -9.04 10.04 -15.40
C PHE A 49 -8.74 8.61 -14.94
N PRO A 50 -9.35 8.11 -13.85
CA PRO A 50 -9.15 6.75 -13.37
C PRO A 50 -9.36 5.66 -14.42
N SER A 51 -10.27 5.86 -15.36
CA SER A 51 -10.56 4.93 -16.48
C SER A 51 -9.41 4.79 -17.49
N GLU A 52 -8.45 5.73 -17.48
CA GLU A 52 -7.30 5.75 -18.39
C GLU A 52 -6.03 5.14 -17.74
N LEU A 53 -6.14 4.67 -16.50
CA LEU A 53 -5.03 4.13 -15.72
C LEU A 53 -5.01 2.60 -15.76
N SER A 54 -3.81 2.02 -15.69
CA SER A 54 -3.66 0.60 -15.34
C SER A 54 -4.06 0.35 -13.87
N GLY A 55 -4.27 -0.92 -13.50
CA GLY A 55 -4.57 -1.29 -12.11
C GLY A 55 -3.50 -0.80 -11.13
N GLY A 56 -2.22 -0.98 -11.45
CA GLY A 56 -1.11 -0.50 -10.64
C GLY A 56 -1.07 1.03 -10.53
N MET A 57 -1.29 1.75 -11.64
CA MET A 57 -1.38 3.21 -11.61
C MET A 57 -2.55 3.70 -10.75
N THR A 58 -3.69 3.03 -10.81
CA THR A 58 -4.87 3.36 -9.97
C THR A 58 -4.55 3.20 -8.48
N LYS A 59 -3.87 2.11 -8.08
CA LYS A 59 -3.43 1.89 -6.69
C LYS A 59 -2.44 2.95 -6.23
N ARG A 60 -1.45 3.30 -7.07
CA ARG A 60 -0.47 4.37 -6.80
C ARG A 60 -1.16 5.75 -6.68
N ALA A 61 -2.12 6.07 -7.54
CA ALA A 61 -2.89 7.31 -7.43
C ALA A 61 -3.74 7.39 -6.15
N ALA A 62 -4.33 6.26 -5.73
CA ALA A 62 -5.03 6.18 -4.45
C ALA A 62 -4.09 6.37 -3.26
N LEU A 63 -2.87 5.84 -3.33
CA LEU A 63 -1.83 6.06 -2.33
C LEU A 63 -1.39 7.53 -2.28
N ALA A 64 -1.18 8.18 -3.45
CA ALA A 64 -0.87 9.62 -3.52
C ALA A 64 -1.93 10.47 -2.83
N ARG A 65 -3.21 10.13 -3.02
CA ARG A 65 -4.33 10.79 -2.32
C ARG A 65 -4.29 10.55 -0.81
N ALA A 66 -3.98 9.35 -0.36
CA ALA A 66 -3.84 9.04 1.07
C ALA A 66 -2.70 9.83 1.72
N LEU A 67 -1.63 10.10 0.96
CA LEU A 67 -0.47 10.88 1.41
C LEU A 67 -0.63 12.41 1.25
N ALA A 68 -1.76 12.88 0.76
CA ALA A 68 -1.96 14.29 0.38
C ALA A 68 -1.79 15.30 1.52
N LEU A 69 -2.06 14.87 2.76
CA LEU A 69 -1.96 15.70 3.97
C LEU A 69 -0.74 15.37 4.84
N ASP A 70 0.26 14.68 4.31
CA ASP A 70 1.45 14.23 5.07
C ASP A 70 1.09 13.54 6.39
N PRO A 71 0.30 12.46 6.36
CA PRO A 71 -0.13 11.78 7.58
C PRO A 71 1.02 11.03 8.24
N ASP A 72 0.98 10.88 9.56
CA ASP A 72 1.90 10.01 10.31
C ASP A 72 1.53 8.52 10.16
N ILE A 73 0.26 8.22 9.87
CA ILE A 73 -0.27 6.85 9.76
C ILE A 73 -1.08 6.71 8.47
N VAL A 74 -0.81 5.64 7.73
CA VAL A 74 -1.56 5.27 6.52
C VAL A 74 -2.20 3.91 6.68
N PHE A 75 -3.49 3.80 6.36
CA PHE A 75 -4.24 2.55 6.34
C PHE A 75 -4.41 2.06 4.91
N LEU A 76 -3.95 0.84 4.64
CA LEU A 76 -4.04 0.18 3.34
C LEU A 76 -4.89 -1.09 3.47
N ASP A 77 -5.96 -1.16 2.70
CA ASP A 77 -6.86 -2.32 2.66
C ASP A 77 -6.70 -3.02 1.31
N GLU A 78 -6.14 -4.24 1.34
CA GLU A 78 -5.84 -5.07 0.17
C GLU A 78 -5.17 -4.28 -0.97
N PRO A 79 -4.01 -3.62 -0.71
CA PRO A 79 -3.44 -2.67 -1.66
C PRO A 79 -2.97 -3.34 -2.96
N THR A 80 -2.48 -4.57 -2.91
CA THR A 80 -1.98 -5.33 -4.05
C THR A 80 -3.04 -6.18 -4.75
N SER A 81 -4.27 -6.25 -4.19
CA SER A 81 -5.36 -7.04 -4.75
C SER A 81 -5.68 -6.66 -6.20
N GLY A 82 -5.73 -7.67 -7.09
CA GLY A 82 -6.03 -7.49 -8.51
C GLY A 82 -4.85 -7.02 -9.37
N LEU A 83 -3.66 -6.90 -8.80
CA LEU A 83 -2.43 -6.66 -9.54
C LEU A 83 -1.80 -7.98 -10.01
N ASP A 84 -1.04 -7.91 -11.10
CA ASP A 84 -0.13 -8.99 -11.46
C ASP A 84 1.04 -9.06 -10.45
N PRO A 85 1.77 -10.19 -10.35
CA PRO A 85 2.80 -10.38 -9.33
C PRO A 85 3.94 -9.35 -9.38
N ILE A 86 4.30 -8.86 -10.57
CA ILE A 86 5.38 -7.88 -10.73
C ILE A 86 4.90 -6.51 -10.20
N SER A 87 3.72 -6.08 -10.63
CA SER A 87 3.12 -4.82 -10.16
C SER A 87 2.83 -4.83 -8.65
N ALA A 88 2.49 -5.99 -8.08
CA ALA A 88 2.29 -6.16 -6.64
C ALA A 88 3.60 -5.98 -5.88
N ALA A 89 4.66 -6.66 -6.31
CA ALA A 89 5.99 -6.53 -5.70
C ALA A 89 6.52 -5.07 -5.77
N GLU A 90 6.39 -4.42 -6.93
CA GLU A 90 6.75 -3.00 -7.06
C GLU A 90 5.95 -2.07 -6.15
N PHE A 91 4.68 -2.40 -5.88
CA PHE A 91 3.86 -1.63 -4.96
C PHE A 91 4.31 -1.82 -3.50
N ASP A 92 4.64 -3.04 -3.10
CA ASP A 92 5.17 -3.34 -1.76
C ASP A 92 6.51 -2.64 -1.52
N GLU A 93 7.45 -2.71 -2.49
CA GLU A 93 8.72 -1.97 -2.45
C GLU A 93 8.50 -0.45 -2.33
N LEU A 94 7.52 0.11 -3.06
CA LEU A 94 7.15 1.51 -2.93
C LEU A 94 6.67 1.84 -1.51
N VAL A 95 5.81 1.01 -0.92
CA VAL A 95 5.30 1.22 0.45
C VAL A 95 6.44 1.20 1.46
N VAL A 96 7.37 0.23 1.36
CA VAL A 96 8.57 0.17 2.20
C VAL A 96 9.41 1.43 2.07
N LYS A 97 9.70 1.85 0.83
CA LYS A 97 10.48 3.08 0.58
C LYS A 97 9.82 4.33 1.17
N LEU A 98 8.50 4.48 1.02
CA LEU A 98 7.76 5.61 1.56
C LEU A 98 7.76 5.59 3.10
N ARG A 99 7.55 4.41 3.71
CA ARG A 99 7.64 4.22 5.16
C ARG A 99 8.98 4.72 5.69
N ASP A 100 10.09 4.26 5.10
CA ASP A 100 11.43 4.57 5.57
C ASP A 100 11.85 6.03 5.28
N THR A 101 11.38 6.61 4.16
CA THR A 101 11.76 7.98 3.76
C THR A 101 10.94 9.04 4.49
N MET A 102 9.68 8.76 4.80
CA MET A 102 8.74 9.71 5.39
C MET A 102 8.47 9.43 6.88
N ASP A 103 9.12 8.44 7.47
CA ASP A 103 8.89 7.98 8.86
C ASP A 103 7.40 7.61 9.11
N LEU A 104 6.79 6.94 8.13
CA LEU A 104 5.37 6.58 8.17
C LEU A 104 5.12 5.33 9.00
N THR A 105 4.04 5.33 9.75
CA THR A 105 3.42 4.10 10.24
C THR A 105 2.42 3.59 9.21
N VAL A 106 2.62 2.37 8.69
CA VAL A 106 1.71 1.74 7.73
C VAL A 106 0.93 0.62 8.41
N TYR A 107 -0.39 0.72 8.43
CA TYR A 107 -1.28 -0.36 8.86
C TYR A 107 -1.90 -1.00 7.62
N MET A 108 -1.50 -2.25 7.31
CA MET A 108 -1.95 -2.95 6.11
C MET A 108 -2.86 -4.11 6.49
N VAL A 109 -4.00 -4.22 5.81
CA VAL A 109 -4.83 -5.42 5.81
C VAL A 109 -4.57 -6.14 4.49
N THR A 110 -4.09 -7.37 4.56
CA THR A 110 -3.82 -8.19 3.36
C THR A 110 -3.89 -9.68 3.68
N HIS A 111 -4.15 -10.47 2.65
CA HIS A 111 -4.00 -11.92 2.67
C HIS A 111 -2.89 -12.40 1.69
N ASP A 112 -2.09 -11.48 1.17
CA ASP A 112 -0.97 -11.83 0.28
C ASP A 112 0.29 -12.11 1.11
N LEU A 113 0.82 -13.32 0.96
CA LEU A 113 2.05 -13.74 1.65
C LEU A 113 3.26 -12.93 1.20
N ASP A 114 3.35 -12.59 -0.08
CA ASP A 114 4.49 -11.81 -0.61
C ASP A 114 4.56 -10.45 0.06
N SER A 115 3.42 -9.75 0.18
CA SER A 115 3.32 -8.47 0.91
C SER A 115 3.67 -8.63 2.40
N LEU A 116 3.23 -9.71 3.07
CA LEU A 116 3.55 -9.96 4.48
C LEU A 116 5.05 -10.16 4.69
N PHE A 117 5.73 -10.88 3.80
CA PHE A 117 7.18 -11.12 3.88
C PHE A 117 8.01 -9.89 3.51
N THR A 118 7.54 -9.06 2.56
CA THR A 118 8.31 -7.95 2.01
C THR A 118 8.10 -6.65 2.78
N ALA A 119 6.85 -6.33 3.15
CA ALA A 119 6.47 -4.99 3.61
C ALA A 119 6.12 -4.90 5.11
N CYS A 120 5.95 -6.04 5.81
CA CYS A 120 5.46 -6.03 7.18
C CYS A 120 6.56 -6.34 8.21
N ASP A 121 6.77 -5.43 9.17
CA ASP A 121 7.66 -5.66 10.32
C ASP A 121 6.97 -6.48 11.41
N ARG A 122 5.66 -6.29 11.59
CA ARG A 122 4.81 -7.00 12.55
C ARG A 122 3.52 -7.45 11.87
N ILE A 123 3.05 -8.62 12.25
CA ILE A 123 1.86 -9.26 11.70
C ILE A 123 0.93 -9.64 12.85
N ALA A 124 -0.35 -9.32 12.71
CA ALA A 124 -1.42 -9.79 13.58
C ALA A 124 -2.38 -10.67 12.78
N VAL A 125 -2.48 -11.94 13.12
CA VAL A 125 -3.36 -12.89 12.45
C VAL A 125 -4.72 -12.90 13.11
N LEU A 126 -5.76 -12.56 12.34
CA LEU A 126 -7.14 -12.54 12.79
C LEU A 126 -7.83 -13.87 12.50
N GLY A 127 -8.46 -14.44 13.50
CA GLY A 127 -9.31 -15.63 13.35
C GLY A 127 -10.28 -15.76 14.53
N ASN A 128 -11.41 -16.38 14.31
CA ASN A 128 -12.44 -16.54 15.33
C ASN A 128 -12.83 -15.24 16.05
N LYS A 129 -12.87 -14.12 15.32
CA LYS A 129 -13.18 -12.76 15.81
C LYS A 129 -12.20 -12.23 16.88
N LYS A 130 -10.95 -12.73 16.88
CA LYS A 130 -9.89 -12.29 17.78
C LYS A 130 -8.53 -12.38 17.09
N ILE A 131 -7.52 -11.77 17.69
CA ILE A 131 -6.13 -11.99 17.30
C ILE A 131 -5.70 -13.37 17.80
N LEU A 132 -5.26 -14.24 16.87
CA LEU A 132 -4.78 -15.58 17.18
C LEU A 132 -3.29 -15.56 17.58
N VAL A 133 -2.49 -14.84 16.79
CA VAL A 133 -1.05 -14.68 16.96
C VAL A 133 -0.68 -13.26 16.53
N GLU A 134 0.27 -12.65 17.21
CA GLU A 134 0.88 -11.38 16.84
C GLU A 134 2.39 -11.48 17.02
N GLY A 135 3.17 -10.94 16.08
CA GLY A 135 4.63 -10.95 16.13
C GLY A 135 5.28 -10.62 14.79
N THR A 136 6.54 -10.98 14.67
CA THR A 136 7.33 -10.89 13.43
C THR A 136 7.01 -12.04 12.49
N ILE A 137 7.54 -12.00 11.26
CA ILE A 137 7.41 -13.12 10.31
C ILE A 137 8.04 -14.41 10.89
N ASP A 138 9.13 -14.30 11.65
CA ASP A 138 9.77 -15.45 12.32
C ASP A 138 8.87 -16.07 13.40
N ASP A 139 8.10 -15.26 14.12
CA ASP A 139 7.13 -15.73 15.11
C ASP A 139 5.98 -16.46 14.40
N MET A 140 5.51 -15.96 13.24
CA MET A 140 4.51 -16.63 12.41
C MET A 140 5.02 -17.99 11.93
N MET A 141 6.27 -18.05 11.46
CA MET A 141 6.90 -19.28 10.98
C MET A 141 7.11 -20.32 12.09
N LYS A 142 7.28 -19.89 13.35
CA LYS A 142 7.45 -20.79 14.52
C LYS A 142 6.13 -21.13 15.21
N SER A 143 5.04 -20.44 14.86
CA SER A 143 3.74 -20.65 15.51
C SER A 143 3.23 -22.08 15.37
N GLU A 144 2.70 -22.63 16.44
CA GLU A 144 2.02 -23.94 16.48
C GLU A 144 0.49 -23.81 16.36
N GLU A 145 -0.05 -22.59 16.25
CA GLU A 145 -1.45 -22.38 15.95
C GLU A 145 -1.79 -23.01 14.61
N PRO A 146 -2.78 -23.92 14.53
CA PRO A 146 -2.97 -24.78 13.35
C PRO A 146 -3.20 -24.01 12.05
N TRP A 147 -4.00 -22.94 12.10
CA TRP A 147 -4.29 -22.14 10.92
C TRP A 147 -3.07 -21.34 10.46
N VAL A 148 -2.36 -20.69 11.41
CA VAL A 148 -1.14 -19.89 11.14
C VAL A 148 -0.06 -20.79 10.55
N LYS A 149 0.15 -21.95 11.13
CA LYS A 149 1.10 -22.97 10.65
C LYS A 149 0.79 -23.41 9.22
N SER A 150 -0.48 -23.69 8.92
CA SER A 150 -0.91 -24.09 7.58
C SER A 150 -0.69 -22.97 6.56
N TYR A 151 -1.00 -21.72 6.93
CA TYR A 151 -0.90 -20.55 6.07
C TYR A 151 0.57 -20.19 5.76
N PHE A 152 1.39 -20.01 6.79
CA PHE A 152 2.77 -19.57 6.63
C PHE A 152 3.76 -20.69 6.25
N ARG A 153 3.48 -21.96 6.56
CA ARG A 153 4.33 -23.12 6.22
C ARG A 153 3.81 -23.93 5.05
N GLY A 154 2.77 -23.51 4.35
CA GLY A 154 2.26 -24.16 3.14
C GLY A 154 3.28 -24.15 2.00
N LYS A 155 2.97 -24.85 0.89
CA LYS A 155 3.90 -25.00 -0.26
C LYS A 155 4.37 -23.65 -0.82
N ARG A 156 3.47 -22.67 -0.91
CA ARG A 156 3.78 -21.33 -1.44
C ARG A 156 4.71 -20.55 -0.50
N ALA A 157 4.46 -20.60 0.79
CA ALA A 157 5.31 -19.96 1.79
C ALA A 157 6.75 -20.51 1.81
N ARG A 158 6.92 -21.80 1.58
CA ARG A 158 8.26 -22.42 1.47
C ARG A 158 9.06 -21.93 0.28
N GLN A 159 8.41 -21.64 -0.84
CA GLN A 159 9.08 -21.11 -2.03
C GLN A 159 9.58 -19.69 -1.79
N LEU A 160 8.81 -18.85 -1.08
CA LEU A 160 9.17 -17.48 -0.74
C LEU A 160 10.33 -17.43 0.28
N ASP A 161 10.30 -18.25 1.32
CA ASP A 161 11.40 -18.36 2.31
C ASP A 161 12.73 -18.75 1.66
N LEU A 162 12.70 -19.63 0.66
CA LEU A 162 13.89 -20.04 -0.10
C LEU A 162 14.42 -18.90 -0.99
N ALA A 163 13.55 -18.12 -1.60
CA ALA A 163 13.94 -16.98 -2.45
C ALA A 163 14.50 -15.80 -1.64
N ALA A 164 13.97 -15.55 -0.44
CA ALA A 164 14.44 -14.47 0.45
C ALA A 164 15.79 -14.77 1.12
N ARG A 165 16.25 -16.04 1.14
CA ARG A 165 17.53 -16.48 1.72
C ARG A 165 18.63 -16.70 0.69
N ALA A 166 18.35 -16.57 -0.60
CA ALA A 166 19.29 -16.71 -1.70
C ALA A 166 19.86 -15.37 -2.13
#